data_68ca7bb4177884a3157de54290311c0a
#
_entry.id   68ca7bb4177884a3157de54290311c0a
#
_cell.length_a   1.000
_cell.length_b   1.000
_cell.length_c   1.000
_cell.angle_alpha   90.00
_cell.angle_beta   90.00
_cell.angle_gamma   90.00
#
_symmetry.space_group_name_H-M   'P 1'
#
loop_
_entity.id
_entity.type
_entity.pdbx_description
1 polymer ?
#
loop_
_entity_poly.entity_id
_entity_poly.type
_entity_poly.pdbx_seq_one_letter_code
_entity_poly.pdbx_strand_id
1 'polypeptide(L)'
;MRGAVALLLTLLIAVVRARTTDSIRTVDVALSRYTFSPERIEGRVGEPIQLRIVSTDGMHGFQVKALGLNVRVPAGGTVVTIDLTPGEAGTFRINCSEYCGSGHGRMEAWLIVSPAT
;
A
#
# COMPACT_ATOMS: atom_id res chain seq x y z
N MET A 1 -64.93 -15.39 -32.92
CA MET A 1 -63.47 -15.03 -33.03
C MET A 1 -63.01 -14.52 -31.71
N ARG A 2 -62.23 -15.32 -30.98
CA ARG A 2 -61.67 -14.93 -29.72
C ARG A 2 -60.15 -14.75 -29.94
N GLY A 3 -59.71 -13.47 -30.02
CA GLY A 3 -58.32 -13.15 -30.12
C GLY A 3 -57.64 -13.31 -28.75
N ALA A 4 -56.74 -14.26 -28.65
CA ALA A 4 -55.89 -14.39 -27.48
C ALA A 4 -54.79 -13.31 -27.58
N VAL A 5 -54.85 -12.30 -26.70
CA VAL A 5 -53.76 -11.33 -26.52
C VAL A 5 -52.72 -12.02 -25.66
N ALA A 6 -51.63 -12.47 -26.28
CA ALA A 6 -50.49 -12.96 -25.55
C ALA A 6 -49.75 -11.75 -24.97
N LEU A 7 -49.89 -11.55 -23.67
CA LEU A 7 -49.09 -10.57 -22.92
C LEU A 7 -47.68 -11.13 -22.76
N LEU A 8 -46.75 -10.67 -23.60
CA LEU A 8 -45.33 -10.93 -23.44
C LEU A 8 -44.82 -10.06 -22.27
N LEU A 9 -44.78 -10.67 -21.11
CA LEU A 9 -44.10 -10.08 -19.95
C LEU A 9 -42.60 -10.18 -20.19
N THR A 10 -42.01 -9.12 -20.73
CA THR A 10 -40.55 -9.01 -20.79
C THR A 10 -40.03 -8.73 -19.38
N LEU A 11 -39.51 -9.78 -18.76
CA LEU A 11 -38.86 -9.70 -17.47
C LEU A 11 -37.54 -8.94 -17.67
N LEU A 12 -37.51 -7.65 -17.32
CA LEU A 12 -36.29 -6.84 -17.31
C LEU A 12 -35.47 -7.31 -16.13
N ILE A 13 -34.51 -8.21 -16.36
CA ILE A 13 -33.54 -8.60 -15.35
C ILE A 13 -32.56 -7.44 -15.21
N ALA A 14 -32.76 -6.61 -14.19
CA ALA A 14 -31.78 -5.61 -13.81
C ALA A 14 -30.55 -6.33 -13.25
N VAL A 15 -29.48 -6.39 -14.04
CA VAL A 15 -28.18 -6.88 -13.58
C VAL A 15 -27.60 -5.83 -12.66
N VAL A 16 -27.79 -5.99 -11.35
CA VAL A 16 -27.11 -5.19 -10.34
C VAL A 16 -25.65 -5.63 -10.34
N ARG A 17 -24.78 -4.87 -11.00
CA ARG A 17 -23.34 -5.05 -10.85
C ARG A 17 -22.97 -4.59 -9.46
N ALA A 18 -22.62 -5.53 -8.58
CA ALA A 18 -22.00 -5.22 -7.32
C ALA A 18 -20.70 -4.45 -7.62
N ARG A 19 -20.66 -3.17 -7.24
CA ARG A 19 -19.40 -2.42 -7.24
C ARG A 19 -18.56 -2.99 -6.12
N THR A 20 -17.53 -3.76 -6.48
CA THR A 20 -16.45 -4.04 -5.55
C THR A 20 -15.78 -2.70 -5.25
N THR A 21 -16.04 -2.17 -4.07
CA THR A 21 -15.21 -1.11 -3.52
C THR A 21 -13.84 -1.73 -3.32
N ASP A 22 -12.86 -1.34 -4.15
CA ASP A 22 -11.47 -1.69 -3.94
C ASP A 22 -11.04 -1.06 -2.61
N SER A 23 -11.05 -1.87 -1.55
CA SER A 23 -10.53 -1.44 -0.27
C SER A 23 -9.01 -1.28 -0.42
N ILE A 24 -8.50 -0.09 -0.09
CA ILE A 24 -7.07 0.17 -0.05
C ILE A 24 -6.45 -0.72 1.02
N ARG A 25 -5.47 -1.52 0.61
CA ARG A 25 -4.74 -2.35 1.55
C ARG A 25 -3.84 -1.48 2.42
N THR A 26 -3.94 -1.64 3.73
CA THR A 26 -3.11 -0.94 4.71
C THR A 26 -2.02 -1.86 5.23
N VAL A 27 -0.81 -1.34 5.31
CA VAL A 27 0.35 -2.03 5.88
C VAL A 27 0.91 -1.19 7.02
N ASP A 28 0.94 -1.75 8.21
CA ASP A 28 1.56 -1.12 9.37
C ASP A 28 3.06 -1.43 9.39
N VAL A 29 3.87 -0.39 9.50
CA VAL A 29 5.33 -0.49 9.51
C VAL A 29 5.86 0.15 10.79
N ALA A 30 6.62 -0.61 11.56
CA ALA A 30 7.29 -0.13 12.76
C ALA A 30 8.79 0.01 12.51
N LEU A 31 9.35 1.16 12.86
CA LEU A 31 10.77 1.45 12.77
C LEU A 31 11.38 1.48 14.17
N SER A 32 12.51 0.82 14.31
CA SER A 32 13.35 0.86 15.51
C SER A 32 14.82 0.78 15.08
N ARG A 33 15.76 1.01 15.99
CA ARG A 33 17.19 0.80 15.70
C ARG A 33 17.45 -0.69 15.60
N TYR A 34 17.80 -1.23 14.49
CA TYR A 34 18.06 -0.71 13.15
C TYR A 34 17.26 -1.57 12.16
N THR A 35 15.98 -1.62 12.36
CA THR A 35 15.06 -2.50 11.63
C THR A 35 13.83 -1.75 11.13
N PHE A 36 13.30 -2.23 10.02
CA PHE A 36 11.94 -1.99 9.57
C PHE A 36 11.13 -3.26 9.81
N SER A 37 9.98 -3.17 10.41
CA SER A 37 9.10 -4.32 10.61
C SER A 37 7.72 -4.06 9.99
N PRO A 38 7.33 -4.78 8.93
CA PRO A 38 8.04 -5.89 8.29
C PRO A 38 9.25 -5.42 7.46
N GLU A 39 10.21 -6.32 7.25
CA GLU A 39 11.38 -6.07 6.38
C GLU A 39 11.04 -6.20 4.89
N ARG A 40 9.94 -6.81 4.56
CA ARG A 40 9.45 -7.02 3.20
C ARG A 40 8.03 -6.53 3.12
N ILE A 41 7.81 -5.55 2.26
CA ILE A 41 6.49 -5.02 1.95
C ILE A 41 6.16 -5.45 0.53
N GLU A 42 5.08 -6.19 0.36
CA GLU A 42 4.65 -6.67 -0.94
C GLU A 42 3.59 -5.75 -1.55
N GLY A 43 3.75 -5.45 -2.82
CA GLY A 43 2.82 -4.67 -3.62
C GLY A 43 2.59 -5.28 -4.98
N ARG A 44 1.70 -4.67 -5.74
CA ARG A 44 1.38 -5.05 -7.11
C ARG A 44 1.20 -3.79 -7.95
N VAL A 45 1.66 -3.83 -9.20
CA VAL A 45 1.48 -2.71 -10.12
C VAL A 45 0.00 -2.34 -10.24
N GLY A 46 -0.30 -1.06 -10.04
CA GLY A 46 -1.65 -0.50 -10.15
C GLY A 46 -2.54 -0.68 -8.91
N GLU A 47 -2.10 -1.42 -7.89
CA GLU A 47 -2.85 -1.60 -6.65
C GLU A 47 -2.43 -0.59 -5.59
N PRO A 48 -3.33 0.29 -5.11
CA PRO A 48 -3.00 1.26 -4.08
C PRO A 48 -2.75 0.59 -2.74
N ILE A 49 -1.71 1.05 -2.05
CA ILE A 49 -1.34 0.66 -0.70
C ILE A 49 -1.27 1.91 0.16
N GLN A 50 -1.75 1.83 1.39
CA GLN A 50 -1.48 2.81 2.42
C GLN A 50 -0.48 2.24 3.42
N LEU A 51 0.67 2.90 3.55
CA LEU A 51 1.65 2.58 4.59
C LEU A 51 1.40 3.46 5.80
N ARG A 52 1.28 2.85 6.97
CA ARG A 52 1.16 3.54 8.25
C ARG A 52 2.42 3.26 9.06
N ILE A 53 3.24 4.28 9.22
CA ILE A 53 4.61 4.13 9.70
C ILE A 53 4.74 4.83 11.06
N VAL A 54 5.29 4.11 12.03
CA VAL A 54 5.58 4.63 13.36
C VAL A 54 7.02 4.32 13.76
N SER A 55 7.61 5.16 14.61
CA SER A 55 8.84 4.83 15.32
C SER A 55 8.52 4.37 16.74
N THR A 56 9.17 3.29 17.17
CA THR A 56 9.08 2.79 18.54
C THR A 56 10.19 3.28 19.43
N ASP A 57 11.12 4.04 18.90
CA ASP A 57 12.25 4.64 19.64
C ASP A 57 12.51 6.10 19.18
N GLY A 58 13.66 6.40 18.65
CA GLY A 58 14.01 7.73 18.18
C GLY A 58 13.45 8.07 16.80
N MET A 59 13.92 9.18 16.24
CA MET A 59 13.57 9.60 14.90
C MET A 59 14.25 8.72 13.85
N HIS A 60 13.53 8.37 12.81
CA HIS A 60 14.01 7.65 11.62
C HIS A 60 13.55 8.34 10.34
N GLY A 61 14.09 7.89 9.22
CA GLY A 61 13.55 8.22 7.90
C GLY A 61 13.04 6.96 7.21
N PHE A 62 12.07 7.12 6.33
CA PHE A 62 11.59 6.07 5.45
C PHE A 62 11.77 6.55 4.03
N GLN A 63 12.71 5.96 3.32
CA GLN A 63 13.07 6.37 1.97
C GLN A 63 13.07 5.20 1.00
N VAL A 64 12.44 5.41 -0.16
CA VAL A 64 12.56 4.57 -1.33
C VAL A 64 13.09 5.45 -2.46
N LYS A 65 14.40 5.49 -2.65
CA LYS A 65 15.07 6.40 -3.60
C LYS A 65 14.57 6.21 -5.02
N ALA A 66 14.37 4.96 -5.44
CA ALA A 66 13.91 4.64 -6.78
C ALA A 66 12.54 5.22 -7.11
N LEU A 67 11.71 5.50 -6.10
CA LEU A 67 10.36 6.05 -6.26
C LEU A 67 10.29 7.55 -5.90
N GLY A 68 11.42 8.17 -5.55
CA GLY A 68 11.45 9.56 -5.10
C GLY A 68 10.72 9.80 -3.79
N LEU A 69 10.55 8.76 -2.98
CA LEU A 69 9.80 8.80 -1.72
C LEU A 69 10.76 8.94 -0.55
N ASN A 70 10.52 9.94 0.28
CA ASN A 70 11.32 10.18 1.48
C ASN A 70 10.49 10.94 2.52
N VAL A 71 10.30 10.32 3.69
CA VAL A 71 9.57 10.95 4.80
C VAL A 71 10.32 10.78 6.11
N ARG A 72 10.21 11.79 6.97
CA ARG A 72 10.69 11.73 8.34
C ARG A 72 9.63 11.04 9.21
N VAL A 73 10.08 10.11 10.05
CA VAL A 73 9.22 9.42 11.03
C VAL A 73 9.68 9.86 12.42
N PRO A 74 8.89 10.74 13.10
CA PRO A 74 9.31 11.29 14.38
C PRO A 74 9.28 10.24 15.49
N ALA A 75 10.04 10.49 16.55
CA ALA A 75 9.92 9.76 17.80
C ALA A 75 8.52 9.93 18.40
N GLY A 76 8.11 9.03 19.28
CA GLY A 76 6.89 9.19 20.07
C GLY A 76 5.66 8.51 19.52
N GLY A 77 5.79 7.69 18.49
CA GLY A 77 4.69 6.86 17.97
C GLY A 77 3.69 7.61 17.09
N THR A 78 3.99 8.82 16.65
CA THR A 78 3.16 9.54 15.66
C THR A 78 3.11 8.75 14.35
N VAL A 79 1.91 8.49 13.87
CA VAL A 79 1.71 7.76 12.61
C VAL A 79 1.99 8.69 11.42
N VAL A 80 2.91 8.28 10.55
CA VAL A 80 3.12 8.89 9.25
C VAL A 80 2.48 8.00 8.19
N THR A 81 1.57 8.56 7.41
CA THR A 81 0.83 7.83 6.39
C THR A 81 1.37 8.16 5.01
N ILE A 82 1.63 7.11 4.21
CA ILE A 82 2.04 7.22 2.81
C ILE A 82 1.03 6.45 1.95
N ASP A 83 0.46 7.14 0.97
CA ASP A 83 -0.35 6.51 -0.07
C ASP A 83 0.53 6.24 -1.28
N LEU A 84 0.61 4.99 -1.70
CA LEU A 84 1.47 4.53 -2.77
C LEU A 84 0.70 3.63 -3.73
N THR A 85 0.76 3.98 -5.03
CA THR A 85 0.31 3.08 -6.10
C THR A 85 1.51 2.75 -6.97
N PRO A 86 2.08 1.53 -6.86
CA PRO A 86 3.25 1.18 -7.64
C PRO A 86 2.98 1.21 -9.13
N GLY A 87 3.86 1.84 -9.91
CA GLY A 87 3.76 1.92 -11.37
C GLY A 87 4.67 0.95 -12.10
N GLU A 88 5.58 0.29 -11.40
CA GLU A 88 6.60 -0.56 -11.99
C GLU A 88 6.85 -1.78 -11.09
N ALA A 89 6.94 -2.96 -11.69
CA ALA A 89 7.33 -4.17 -11.00
C ALA A 89 8.83 -4.18 -10.71
N GLY A 90 9.21 -4.78 -9.60
CA GLY A 90 10.61 -4.89 -9.20
C GLY A 90 10.79 -4.97 -7.70
N THR A 91 12.06 -4.97 -7.30
CA THR A 91 12.47 -4.95 -5.89
C THR A 91 13.16 -3.63 -5.61
N PHE A 92 12.58 -2.84 -4.70
CA PHE A 92 13.03 -1.50 -4.36
C PHE A 92 13.54 -1.45 -2.93
N ARG A 93 14.74 -0.93 -2.74
CA ARG A 93 15.33 -0.80 -1.41
C ARG A 93 14.64 0.31 -0.63
N ILE A 94 14.35 0.01 0.65
CA ILE A 94 13.90 0.96 1.65
C ILE A 94 15.07 1.19 2.59
N ASN A 95 15.41 2.44 2.86
CA ASN A 95 16.50 2.79 3.77
C ASN A 95 16.06 3.87 4.76
N CYS A 96 16.78 3.97 5.87
CA CYS A 96 16.62 5.06 6.81
C CYS A 96 17.40 6.29 6.29
N SER A 97 16.69 7.39 6.05
CA SER A 97 17.24 8.63 5.49
C SER A 97 17.66 9.65 6.54
N GLU A 98 17.26 9.47 7.81
CA GLU A 98 17.65 10.31 8.92
C GLU A 98 18.64 9.55 9.82
N TYR A 99 19.73 10.19 10.17
CA TYR A 99 20.70 9.54 11.06
C TYR A 99 20.05 9.13 12.38
N CYS A 100 20.07 7.84 12.68
CA CYS A 100 19.40 7.24 13.82
C CYS A 100 20.32 6.47 14.77
N GLY A 101 21.63 6.49 14.51
CA GLY A 101 22.64 5.82 15.33
C GLY A 101 23.69 5.10 14.47
N SER A 102 24.58 4.34 15.12
CA SER A 102 25.74 3.69 14.46
C SER A 102 25.36 2.65 13.41
N GLY A 103 24.19 2.03 13.52
CA GLY A 103 23.66 1.05 12.55
C GLY A 103 22.84 1.65 11.42
N HIS A 104 22.74 2.97 11.33
CA HIS A 104 21.96 3.72 10.36
C HIS A 104 22.19 3.25 8.91
N GLY A 105 23.42 3.06 8.50
CA GLY A 105 23.75 2.63 7.13
C GLY A 105 23.35 1.18 6.78
N ARG A 106 23.00 0.37 7.77
CA ARG A 106 22.56 -1.02 7.59
C ARG A 106 21.06 -1.21 7.77
N MET A 107 20.36 -0.16 8.16
CA MET A 107 18.92 -0.19 8.36
C MET A 107 18.22 -0.19 7.01
N GLU A 108 17.70 -1.35 6.59
CA GLU A 108 17.07 -1.52 5.28
C GLU A 108 15.90 -2.51 5.31
N ALA A 109 15.03 -2.33 4.34
CA ALA A 109 13.91 -3.22 4.02
C ALA A 109 13.69 -3.21 2.51
N TRP A 110 12.72 -3.96 2.05
CA TRP A 110 12.45 -4.15 0.62
C TRP A 110 10.98 -3.99 0.30
N LEU A 111 10.70 -3.16 -0.68
CA LEU A 111 9.39 -3.12 -1.34
C LEU A 111 9.46 -4.01 -2.58
N ILE A 112 8.65 -5.06 -2.60
CA ILE A 112 8.62 -6.04 -3.68
C ILE A 112 7.31 -5.89 -4.42
N VAL A 113 7.39 -5.45 -5.66
CA VAL A 113 6.23 -5.15 -6.50
C VAL A 113 6.11 -6.21 -7.58
N SER A 114 5.01 -6.95 -7.56
CA SER A 114 4.66 -7.92 -8.57
C SER A 114 4.01 -7.24 -9.79
N PRO A 115 4.11 -7.85 -10.99
CA PRO A 115 3.39 -7.36 -12.16
C PRO A 115 1.89 -7.27 -11.93
N ALA A 116 1.22 -6.40 -12.70
CA ALA A 116 -0.24 -6.35 -12.74
C ALA A 116 -0.82 -7.69 -13.22
N THR A 117 -1.97 -8.06 -12.69
CA THR A 117 -2.73 -9.25 -13.13
C THR A 117 -3.57 -8.99 -14.36
#